data_7eacb5e199dfce4f2928c097be692052
#
_entry.id   7eacb5e199dfce4f2928c097be692052
#
_cell.length_a   1.000
_cell.length_b   1.000
_cell.length_c   1.000
_cell.angle_alpha   90.00
_cell.angle_beta   90.00
_cell.angle_gamma   90.00
#
_symmetry.space_group_name_H-M   'P 1'
#
loop_
_entity.id
_entity.type
_entity.pdbx_description
1 polymer ?
#
loop_
_entity_poly.entity_id
_entity_poly.type
_entity_poly.pdbx_seq_one_letter_code
_entity_poly.pdbx_strand_id
1 'polypeptide(L)'
;MNIWNSLLLIYGTIDVRVRDRSGRPQHFVHVLSDKEVHDGIRSFRHFPALAEDLTSGRASVRYEIRRVERGLTSLTHMDEEMYWPSPTDTREEIDLLAAPGTCDSIFVLWPQHNFRDGTSVRSAGWGLGMAASVWSNGATYATVGNTESWSWQIPVVGEVWLHEWLHGVCAYFAGLGYVMPDGDADGGGRHGYGQSPVSGWTDYYRDLMTGNVFDGGRSTGIPLDAWRHLSPRRSQIS
;
A
#
# COMPACT_ATOMS: atom_id res chain seq x y z
N MET A 1 -13.93 14.45 12.58
CA MET A 1 -13.15 13.87 11.47
C MET A 1 -12.39 12.66 12.03
N ASN A 2 -12.48 11.51 11.40
CA ASN A 2 -11.68 10.35 11.79
C ASN A 2 -10.29 10.49 11.18
N ILE A 3 -9.25 10.33 11.98
CA ILE A 3 -7.86 10.40 11.52
C ILE A 3 -7.31 8.98 11.49
N TRP A 4 -6.88 8.54 10.32
CA TRP A 4 -6.16 7.30 10.11
C TRP A 4 -4.69 7.52 10.47
N ASN A 5 -4.21 6.86 11.50
CA ASN A 5 -2.81 6.91 11.90
C ASN A 5 -2.03 5.87 11.09
N SER A 6 -1.02 6.33 10.39
CA SER A 6 -0.20 5.49 9.50
C SER A 6 1.27 5.53 9.90
N LEU A 7 1.97 4.43 9.66
CA LEU A 7 3.41 4.30 9.84
C LEU A 7 4.03 3.89 8.51
N LEU A 8 5.02 4.65 8.01
CA LEU A 8 5.88 4.23 6.91
C LEU A 8 7.21 3.72 7.44
N LEU A 9 7.48 2.44 7.22
CA LEU A 9 8.79 1.81 7.44
C LEU A 9 9.61 1.85 6.16
N ILE A 10 10.85 2.31 6.24
CA ILE A 10 11.77 2.36 5.11
C ILE A 10 12.93 1.43 5.37
N TYR A 11 12.97 0.31 4.63
CA TYR A 11 14.12 -0.57 4.61
C TYR A 11 15.13 -0.07 3.56
N GLY A 12 16.29 0.38 4.02
CA GLY A 12 17.32 0.92 3.14
C GLY A 12 18.15 -0.17 2.44
N THR A 13 18.14 -1.39 2.96
CA THR A 13 18.99 -2.49 2.47
C THR A 13 18.21 -3.79 2.40
N ILE A 14 18.60 -4.64 1.46
CA ILE A 14 18.11 -6.01 1.31
C ILE A 14 19.26 -6.95 0.96
N ASP A 15 19.24 -8.15 1.55
CA ASP A 15 20.12 -9.25 1.22
C ASP A 15 19.33 -10.55 1.35
N VAL A 16 18.81 -11.07 0.22
CA VAL A 16 17.89 -12.20 0.22
C VAL A 16 18.24 -13.24 -0.85
N ARG A 17 17.83 -14.46 -0.60
CA ARG A 17 17.88 -15.55 -1.57
C ARG A 17 16.47 -15.87 -2.02
N VAL A 18 16.20 -15.62 -3.29
CA VAL A 18 14.89 -15.81 -3.94
C VAL A 18 15.05 -16.72 -5.18
N ARG A 19 13.98 -16.92 -5.92
CA ARG A 19 14.03 -17.54 -7.25
C ARG A 19 13.68 -16.52 -8.32
N ASP A 20 14.34 -16.61 -9.47
CA ASP A 20 13.97 -15.82 -10.64
C ASP A 20 12.71 -16.39 -11.34
N ARG A 21 12.26 -15.74 -12.41
CA ARG A 21 11.08 -16.18 -13.20
C ARG A 21 11.20 -17.60 -13.77
N SER A 22 12.41 -18.13 -13.88
CA SER A 22 12.67 -19.50 -14.36
C SER A 22 12.81 -20.51 -13.22
N GLY A 23 12.59 -20.09 -11.98
CA GLY A 23 12.72 -20.92 -10.78
C GLY A 23 14.16 -21.12 -10.32
N ARG A 24 15.15 -20.43 -10.92
CA ARG A 24 16.57 -20.58 -10.57
C ARG A 24 16.90 -19.74 -9.33
N PRO A 25 17.77 -20.25 -8.43
CA PRO A 25 18.23 -19.47 -7.28
C PRO A 25 18.87 -18.15 -7.71
N GLN A 26 18.47 -17.07 -7.07
CA GLN A 26 19.00 -15.72 -7.22
C GLN A 26 19.38 -15.19 -5.83
N HIS A 27 20.60 -14.69 -5.69
CA HIS A 27 20.99 -13.89 -4.53
C HIS A 27 20.84 -12.42 -4.92
N PHE A 28 19.92 -11.73 -4.27
CA PHE A 28 19.61 -10.33 -4.54
C PHE A 28 20.08 -9.47 -3.38
N VAL A 29 20.94 -8.50 -3.69
CA VAL A 29 21.45 -7.52 -2.73
C VAL A 29 21.29 -6.13 -3.32
N HIS A 30 20.70 -5.23 -2.58
CA HIS A 30 20.59 -3.82 -2.97
C HIS A 30 20.59 -2.90 -1.75
N VAL A 31 21.13 -1.70 -1.96
CA VAL A 31 21.11 -0.60 -0.99
C VAL A 31 20.47 0.61 -1.69
N LEU A 32 19.36 1.08 -1.14
CA LEU A 32 18.72 2.30 -1.66
C LEU A 32 19.68 3.48 -1.55
N SER A 33 19.85 4.21 -2.63
CA SER A 33 20.53 5.50 -2.60
C SER A 33 19.68 6.53 -1.83
N ASP A 34 20.32 7.59 -1.35
CA ASP A 34 19.60 8.71 -0.72
C ASP A 34 18.53 9.31 -1.64
N LYS A 35 18.77 9.29 -2.96
CA LYS A 35 17.83 9.75 -3.96
C LYS A 35 16.57 8.86 -4.02
N GLU A 36 16.72 7.53 -4.05
CA GLU A 36 15.60 6.59 -4.07
C GLU A 36 14.74 6.73 -2.81
N VAL A 37 15.40 6.83 -1.65
CA VAL A 37 14.70 7.06 -0.37
C VAL A 37 13.97 8.41 -0.38
N HIS A 38 14.62 9.48 -0.84
CA HIS A 38 14.01 10.80 -0.91
C HIS A 38 12.79 10.82 -1.83
N ASP A 39 12.89 10.22 -3.01
CA ASP A 39 11.81 10.18 -3.99
C ASP A 39 10.61 9.36 -3.48
N GLY A 40 10.85 8.21 -2.85
CA GLY A 40 9.81 7.40 -2.21
C GLY A 40 9.09 8.16 -1.09
N ILE A 41 9.83 8.83 -0.20
CA ILE A 41 9.27 9.69 0.86
C ILE A 41 8.47 10.85 0.25
N ARG A 42 9.00 11.49 -0.76
CA ARG A 42 8.33 12.61 -1.43
C ARG A 42 7.00 12.17 -2.03
N SER A 43 6.98 11.04 -2.73
CA SER A 43 5.75 10.46 -3.26
C SER A 43 4.76 10.12 -2.14
N PHE A 44 5.21 9.44 -1.08
CA PHE A 44 4.36 9.09 0.05
C PHE A 44 3.69 10.30 0.70
N ARG A 45 4.41 11.41 0.83
CA ARG A 45 3.89 12.64 1.44
C ARG A 45 2.72 13.28 0.69
N HIS A 46 2.51 12.93 -0.59
CA HIS A 46 1.36 13.39 -1.37
C HIS A 46 0.13 12.49 -1.18
N PHE A 47 0.30 11.23 -0.79
CA PHE A 47 -0.79 10.28 -0.60
C PHE A 47 -1.87 10.77 0.38
N PRO A 48 -1.57 11.33 1.57
CA PRO A 48 -2.60 11.80 2.50
C PRO A 48 -3.49 12.90 1.92
N ALA A 49 -2.90 13.87 1.24
CA ALA A 49 -3.66 14.95 0.58
C ALA A 49 -4.52 14.42 -0.56
N LEU A 50 -4.01 13.43 -1.32
CA LEU A 50 -4.78 12.77 -2.37
C LEU A 50 -5.98 12.00 -1.79
N ALA A 51 -5.80 11.24 -0.71
CA ALA A 51 -6.89 10.52 -0.04
C ALA A 51 -7.96 11.49 0.52
N GLU A 52 -7.52 12.62 1.08
CA GLU A 52 -8.41 13.67 1.59
C GLU A 52 -9.22 14.32 0.44
N ASP A 53 -8.58 14.68 -0.66
CA ASP A 53 -9.25 15.25 -1.84
C ASP A 53 -10.31 14.30 -2.41
N LEU A 54 -9.96 13.05 -2.64
CA LEU A 54 -10.85 12.05 -3.25
C LEU A 54 -12.06 11.73 -2.37
N THR A 55 -11.98 11.92 -1.07
CA THR A 55 -13.09 11.73 -0.12
C THR A 55 -13.77 13.04 0.31
N SER A 56 -13.49 14.16 -0.35
CA SER A 56 -14.00 15.47 0.03
C SER A 56 -13.78 15.78 1.53
N GLY A 57 -12.58 15.49 2.02
CA GLY A 57 -12.17 15.73 3.39
C GLY A 57 -12.69 14.73 4.43
N ARG A 58 -13.22 13.57 4.03
CA ARG A 58 -13.74 12.56 4.98
C ARG A 58 -12.66 11.61 5.49
N ALA A 59 -11.73 11.21 4.65
CA ALA A 59 -10.55 10.49 5.05
C ALA A 59 -9.40 11.46 5.32
N SER A 60 -8.90 11.51 6.53
CA SER A 60 -7.68 12.26 6.88
C SER A 60 -6.62 11.27 7.36
N VAL A 61 -5.44 11.33 6.78
CA VAL A 61 -4.32 10.43 7.11
C VAL A 61 -3.22 11.23 7.79
N ARG A 62 -2.88 10.84 9.02
CA ARG A 62 -1.68 11.30 9.72
C ARG A 62 -0.64 10.18 9.64
N TYR A 63 0.61 10.53 9.47
CA TYR A 63 1.66 9.54 9.31
C TYR A 63 2.92 9.86 10.11
N GLU A 64 3.65 8.80 10.42
CA GLU A 64 5.02 8.82 10.92
C GLU A 64 5.90 8.07 9.91
N ILE A 65 7.16 8.51 9.75
CA ILE A 65 8.13 7.86 8.86
C ILE A 65 9.30 7.39 9.72
N ARG A 66 9.66 6.11 9.60
CA ARG A 66 10.78 5.49 10.28
C ARG A 66 11.73 4.82 9.29
N ARG A 67 12.99 5.18 9.31
CA ARG A 67 14.05 4.41 8.67
C ARG A 67 14.39 3.23 9.57
N VAL A 68 14.39 2.03 9.00
CA VAL A 68 14.77 0.81 9.68
C VAL A 68 16.28 0.63 9.55
N GLU A 69 16.96 0.37 10.65
CA GLU A 69 18.42 0.24 10.66
C GLU A 69 18.89 -1.11 10.09
N ARG A 70 18.13 -2.19 10.36
CA ARG A 70 18.44 -3.48 9.78
C ARG A 70 18.00 -3.61 8.32
N GLY A 71 18.68 -4.44 7.55
CA GLY A 71 18.24 -4.83 6.22
C GLY A 71 17.13 -5.90 6.25
N LEU A 72 16.41 -6.00 5.14
CA LEU A 72 15.57 -7.17 4.86
C LEU A 72 16.47 -8.36 4.53
N THR A 73 16.33 -9.43 5.30
CA THR A 73 17.08 -10.70 5.12
C THR A 73 16.19 -11.86 4.73
N SER A 74 14.87 -11.65 4.72
CA SER A 74 13.86 -12.59 4.24
C SER A 74 12.76 -11.87 3.49
N LEU A 75 12.07 -12.60 2.64
CA LEU A 75 10.85 -12.20 1.97
C LEU A 75 9.90 -13.38 1.95
N THR A 76 8.63 -13.12 2.12
CA THR A 76 7.60 -14.14 2.02
C THR A 76 7.35 -14.46 0.55
N HIS A 77 7.40 -15.77 0.22
CA HIS A 77 7.09 -16.30 -1.09
C HIS A 77 5.57 -16.29 -1.32
N MET A 78 5.19 -15.91 -2.50
CA MET A 78 3.84 -16.00 -3.04
C MET A 78 3.80 -16.98 -4.20
N ASP A 79 2.64 -17.17 -4.80
CA ASP A 79 2.52 -17.97 -6.02
C ASP A 79 3.37 -17.40 -7.17
N GLU A 80 3.72 -18.24 -8.13
CA GLU A 80 4.44 -17.88 -9.35
C GLU A 80 5.83 -17.24 -9.13
N GLU A 81 6.56 -17.65 -8.10
CA GLU A 81 7.89 -17.11 -7.76
C GLU A 81 7.89 -15.58 -7.52
N MET A 82 6.80 -15.06 -6.95
CA MET A 82 6.73 -13.70 -6.46
C MET A 82 7.05 -13.63 -4.96
N TYR A 83 7.63 -12.51 -4.55
CA TYR A 83 8.05 -12.28 -3.17
C TYR A 83 7.68 -10.87 -2.71
N TRP A 84 7.47 -10.72 -1.42
CA TRP A 84 7.18 -9.44 -0.81
C TRP A 84 7.62 -9.41 0.67
N PRO A 85 7.92 -8.25 1.24
CA PRO A 85 8.18 -8.12 2.67
C PRO A 85 6.85 -8.16 3.43
N SER A 86 6.46 -9.34 3.88
CA SER A 86 5.22 -9.55 4.65
C SER A 86 5.35 -9.03 6.10
N PRO A 87 4.26 -9.00 6.87
CA PRO A 87 4.34 -8.72 8.31
C PRO A 87 5.25 -9.68 9.09
N THR A 88 5.53 -10.89 8.59
CA THR A 88 6.52 -11.79 9.19
C THR A 88 7.95 -11.26 9.02
N ASP A 89 8.26 -10.76 7.83
CA ASP A 89 9.60 -10.25 7.50
C ASP A 89 9.92 -8.93 8.20
N THR A 90 8.87 -8.17 8.56
CA THR A 90 8.93 -6.87 9.23
C THR A 90 8.43 -6.92 10.68
N ARG A 91 8.34 -8.14 11.26
CA ARG A 91 7.71 -8.36 12.57
C ARG A 91 8.32 -7.53 13.70
N GLU A 92 9.64 -7.42 13.73
CA GLU A 92 10.35 -6.69 14.79
C GLU A 92 9.93 -5.22 14.85
N GLU A 93 9.83 -4.55 13.70
CA GLU A 93 9.43 -3.15 13.62
C GLU A 93 7.93 -2.97 13.90
N ILE A 94 7.10 -3.91 13.44
CA ILE A 94 5.67 -3.89 13.75
C ILE A 94 5.45 -3.99 15.25
N ASP A 95 6.13 -4.91 15.95
CA ASP A 95 5.97 -5.07 17.40
C ASP A 95 6.52 -3.88 18.19
N LEU A 96 7.61 -3.27 17.70
CA LEU A 96 8.23 -2.14 18.36
C LEU A 96 7.48 -0.82 18.15
N LEU A 97 7.01 -0.56 16.91
CA LEU A 97 6.56 0.75 16.46
C LEU A 97 5.06 0.85 16.19
N ALA A 98 4.41 -0.29 15.96
CA ALA A 98 2.99 -0.39 15.62
C ALA A 98 2.27 -1.38 16.55
N ALA A 99 2.37 -1.16 17.87
CA ALA A 99 1.64 -1.98 18.84
C ALA A 99 0.14 -2.02 18.52
N PRO A 100 -0.60 -3.09 18.85
CA PRO A 100 -2.02 -3.19 18.58
C PRO A 100 -2.80 -1.95 19.02
N GLY A 101 -3.65 -1.41 18.14
CA GLY A 101 -4.46 -0.23 18.41
C GLY A 101 -3.72 1.12 18.28
N THR A 102 -2.46 1.17 17.87
CA THR A 102 -1.72 2.43 17.67
C THR A 102 -1.78 2.95 16.24
N CYS A 103 -1.74 2.05 15.24
CA CYS A 103 -1.79 2.37 13.83
C CYS A 103 -3.05 1.81 13.17
N ASP A 104 -3.57 2.54 12.19
CA ASP A 104 -4.63 2.07 11.28
C ASP A 104 -4.03 1.44 10.02
N SER A 105 -2.84 1.91 9.60
CA SER A 105 -2.15 1.43 8.41
C SER A 105 -0.64 1.41 8.61
N ILE A 106 0.00 0.37 8.08
CA ILE A 106 1.45 0.24 8.00
C ILE A 106 1.84 0.18 6.53
N PHE A 107 2.82 0.98 6.15
CA PHE A 107 3.40 1.01 4.82
C PHE A 107 4.86 0.60 4.88
N VAL A 108 5.36 -0.07 3.85
CA VAL A 108 6.75 -0.47 3.72
C VAL A 108 7.30 -0.02 2.38
N LEU A 109 8.36 0.79 2.40
CA LEU A 109 9.22 1.01 1.24
C LEU A 109 10.40 0.05 1.31
N TRP A 110 10.65 -0.70 0.24
CA TRP A 110 11.70 -1.70 0.23
C TRP A 110 12.50 -1.74 -1.07
N PRO A 111 13.78 -2.19 -1.03
CA PRO A 111 14.65 -2.26 -2.20
C PRO A 111 14.31 -3.44 -3.10
N GLN A 112 13.33 -3.29 -3.99
CA GLN A 112 12.89 -4.32 -4.94
C GLN A 112 13.75 -4.38 -6.20
N HIS A 113 14.25 -3.22 -6.64
CA HIS A 113 14.96 -3.07 -7.92
C HIS A 113 16.36 -2.52 -7.72
N ASN A 114 17.33 -3.14 -8.36
CA ASN A 114 18.67 -2.58 -8.53
C ASN A 114 18.81 -2.05 -9.96
N PHE A 115 18.58 -0.77 -10.14
CA PHE A 115 18.62 -0.12 -11.47
C PHE A 115 20.04 -0.03 -12.06
N ARG A 116 21.10 -0.29 -11.29
CA ARG A 116 22.48 -0.25 -11.78
C ARG A 116 22.83 -1.47 -12.62
N ASP A 117 22.35 -2.64 -12.24
CA ASP A 117 22.62 -3.91 -12.91
C ASP A 117 21.38 -4.52 -13.57
N GLY A 118 20.22 -3.85 -13.44
CA GLY A 118 18.96 -4.29 -14.02
C GLY A 118 18.36 -5.52 -13.34
N THR A 119 18.80 -5.87 -12.13
CA THR A 119 18.24 -6.99 -11.38
C THR A 119 17.07 -6.54 -10.49
N SER A 120 16.19 -7.46 -10.17
CA SER A 120 15.05 -7.18 -9.28
C SER A 120 14.55 -8.46 -8.61
N VAL A 121 13.90 -8.28 -7.48
CA VAL A 121 13.02 -9.30 -6.91
C VAL A 121 11.67 -9.22 -7.61
N ARG A 122 11.15 -10.34 -8.10
CA ARG A 122 9.81 -10.38 -8.67
C ARG A 122 8.77 -10.19 -7.57
N SER A 123 7.85 -9.26 -7.76
CA SER A 123 6.72 -8.98 -6.88
C SER A 123 5.48 -8.63 -7.69
N ALA A 124 4.33 -8.50 -7.06
CA ALA A 124 3.10 -8.10 -7.72
C ALA A 124 3.09 -6.60 -8.00
N GLY A 125 2.73 -6.21 -9.21
CA GLY A 125 2.39 -4.85 -9.61
C GLY A 125 3.31 -3.73 -9.08
N TRP A 126 2.72 -2.71 -8.54
CA TRP A 126 3.41 -1.61 -7.84
C TRP A 126 3.78 -1.98 -6.41
N GLY A 127 3.07 -2.95 -5.82
CA GLY A 127 3.25 -3.41 -4.47
C GLY A 127 2.22 -4.46 -4.07
N LEU A 128 1.89 -4.51 -2.81
CA LEU A 128 0.88 -5.38 -2.22
C LEU A 128 0.19 -4.71 -1.04
N GLY A 129 -1.14 -4.77 -1.04
CA GLY A 129 -1.97 -4.33 0.07
C GLY A 129 -2.75 -5.49 0.70
N MET A 130 -2.87 -5.51 2.02
CA MET A 130 -3.68 -6.49 2.74
C MET A 130 -4.56 -5.87 3.83
N ALA A 131 -5.64 -6.56 4.15
CA ALA A 131 -6.56 -6.19 5.20
C ALA A 131 -5.89 -6.09 6.58
N ALA A 132 -6.51 -5.31 7.44
CA ALA A 132 -6.19 -5.32 8.87
C ALA A 132 -6.35 -6.72 9.45
N SER A 133 -5.33 -7.21 10.15
CA SER A 133 -5.32 -8.55 10.71
C SER A 133 -4.41 -8.62 11.94
N VAL A 134 -4.51 -9.69 12.71
CA VAL A 134 -3.58 -9.97 13.82
C VAL A 134 -2.13 -10.08 13.35
N TRP A 135 -1.93 -10.43 12.09
CA TRP A 135 -0.60 -10.55 11.46
C TRP A 135 0.11 -9.19 11.34
N SER A 136 -0.65 -8.09 11.21
CA SER A 136 -0.16 -6.71 11.16
C SER A 136 -0.57 -5.89 12.39
N ASN A 137 -0.73 -6.52 13.55
CA ASN A 137 -1.20 -5.88 14.80
C ASN A 137 -2.52 -5.12 14.65
N GLY A 138 -3.38 -5.59 13.73
CA GLY A 138 -4.69 -5.01 13.49
C GLY A 138 -4.70 -3.79 12.55
N ALA A 139 -3.57 -3.42 11.96
CA ALA A 139 -3.51 -2.38 10.93
C ALA A 139 -3.64 -2.97 9.51
N THR A 140 -4.12 -2.19 8.54
CA THR A 140 -3.91 -2.53 7.13
C THR A 140 -2.42 -2.47 6.82
N TYR A 141 -1.96 -3.26 5.85
CA TYR A 141 -0.55 -3.34 5.55
C TYR A 141 -0.33 -3.22 4.04
N ALA A 142 0.56 -2.33 3.62
CA ALA A 142 0.87 -2.11 2.22
C ALA A 142 2.38 -2.03 1.99
N THR A 143 2.88 -2.65 0.94
CA THR A 143 4.28 -2.60 0.56
C THR A 143 4.43 -2.00 -0.82
N VAL A 144 5.46 -1.19 -1.01
CA VAL A 144 5.81 -0.59 -2.32
C VAL A 144 7.30 -0.75 -2.53
N GLY A 145 7.68 -1.30 -3.68
CA GLY A 145 9.08 -1.38 -4.11
C GLY A 145 9.63 -0.01 -4.52
N ASN A 146 10.96 0.17 -4.44
CA ASN A 146 11.58 1.34 -5.04
C ASN A 146 11.34 1.35 -6.55
N THR A 147 11.24 2.55 -7.14
CA THR A 147 11.09 2.74 -8.58
C THR A 147 11.95 3.90 -9.05
N GLU A 148 12.06 4.07 -10.35
CA GLU A 148 12.76 5.22 -10.92
C GLU A 148 12.05 6.53 -10.58
N SER A 149 12.82 7.59 -10.38
CA SER A 149 12.31 8.90 -9.91
C SER A 149 11.12 9.44 -10.69
N TRP A 150 11.09 9.22 -12.00
CA TRP A 150 9.99 9.69 -12.85
C TRP A 150 8.71 8.87 -12.60
N SER A 151 8.82 7.58 -12.32
CA SER A 151 7.66 6.71 -12.07
C SER A 151 6.88 7.12 -10.82
N TRP A 152 7.54 7.71 -9.82
CA TRP A 152 6.87 8.25 -8.63
C TRP A 152 5.93 9.43 -8.91
N GLN A 153 6.04 10.05 -10.08
CA GLN A 153 5.34 11.29 -10.42
C GLN A 153 4.25 11.10 -11.48
N ILE A 154 4.16 9.93 -12.08
CA ILE A 154 3.27 9.68 -13.21
C ILE A 154 2.30 8.52 -12.89
N PRO A 155 1.01 8.71 -13.20
CA PRO A 155 0.41 9.98 -13.64
C PRO A 155 0.18 10.96 -12.50
N VAL A 156 -0.07 10.48 -11.26
CA VAL A 156 -0.34 11.32 -10.09
C VAL A 156 0.62 10.97 -8.96
N VAL A 157 1.27 11.98 -8.39
CA VAL A 157 2.18 11.78 -7.26
C VAL A 157 1.39 11.26 -6.04
N GLY A 158 1.85 10.15 -5.47
CA GLY A 158 1.20 9.50 -4.34
C GLY A 158 0.17 8.42 -4.72
N GLU A 159 -0.17 8.30 -6.01
CA GLU A 159 -1.17 7.34 -6.49
C GLU A 159 -0.80 5.88 -6.17
N VAL A 160 0.47 5.51 -6.31
CA VAL A 160 0.94 4.16 -5.99
C VAL A 160 0.65 3.78 -4.53
N TRP A 161 0.87 4.71 -3.60
CA TRP A 161 0.59 4.50 -2.19
C TRP A 161 -0.91 4.41 -1.90
N LEU A 162 -1.69 5.24 -2.57
CA LEU A 162 -3.14 5.20 -2.48
C LEU A 162 -3.69 3.87 -2.99
N HIS A 163 -3.21 3.39 -4.13
CA HIS A 163 -3.63 2.13 -4.73
C HIS A 163 -3.39 0.95 -3.78
N GLU A 164 -2.16 0.79 -3.30
CA GLU A 164 -1.83 -0.32 -2.40
C GLU A 164 -2.56 -0.21 -1.05
N TRP A 165 -2.76 0.99 -0.56
CA TRP A 165 -3.56 1.22 0.64
C TRP A 165 -5.02 0.81 0.45
N LEU A 166 -5.60 1.11 -0.72
CA LEU A 166 -7.00 0.81 -1.02
C LEU A 166 -7.30 -0.69 -1.02
N HIS A 167 -6.39 -1.56 -1.44
CA HIS A 167 -6.58 -3.01 -1.29
C HIS A 167 -6.86 -3.39 0.17
N GLY A 168 -6.04 -2.93 1.09
CA GLY A 168 -6.21 -3.21 2.52
C GLY A 168 -7.48 -2.55 3.09
N VAL A 169 -7.77 -1.33 2.67
CA VAL A 169 -8.93 -0.57 3.12
C VAL A 169 -10.24 -1.15 2.60
N CYS A 170 -10.31 -1.51 1.32
CA CYS A 170 -11.49 -2.18 0.75
C CYS A 170 -11.76 -3.51 1.46
N ALA A 171 -10.73 -4.31 1.69
CA ALA A 171 -10.88 -5.57 2.43
C ALA A 171 -11.34 -5.35 3.89
N TYR A 172 -10.84 -4.30 4.56
CA TYR A 172 -11.30 -3.90 5.90
C TYR A 172 -12.79 -3.53 5.90
N PHE A 173 -13.23 -2.65 4.99
CA PHE A 173 -14.64 -2.25 4.91
C PHE A 173 -15.54 -3.40 4.44
N ALA A 174 -15.07 -4.27 3.55
CA ALA A 174 -15.80 -5.49 3.17
C ALA A 174 -16.03 -6.40 4.39
N GLY A 175 -15.03 -6.55 5.26
CA GLY A 175 -15.14 -7.27 6.53
C GLY A 175 -16.16 -6.67 7.51
N LEU A 176 -16.50 -5.38 7.37
CA LEU A 176 -17.56 -4.69 8.11
C LEU A 176 -18.94 -4.78 7.42
N GLY A 177 -19.04 -5.48 6.30
CA GLY A 177 -20.30 -5.69 5.57
C GLY A 177 -20.60 -4.67 4.45
N TYR A 178 -19.66 -3.77 4.14
CA TYR A 178 -19.81 -2.91 2.97
C TYR A 178 -19.53 -3.70 1.68
N VAL A 179 -20.27 -3.39 0.63
CA VAL A 179 -20.12 -4.08 -0.65
C VAL A 179 -19.07 -3.35 -1.49
N MET A 180 -17.97 -4.03 -1.74
CA MET A 180 -16.93 -3.54 -2.64
C MET A 180 -17.21 -3.98 -4.09
N PRO A 181 -16.76 -3.18 -5.11
CA PRO A 181 -16.83 -3.60 -6.50
C PRO A 181 -15.88 -4.76 -6.77
N ASP A 182 -16.16 -5.54 -7.83
CA ASP A 182 -15.26 -6.58 -8.28
C ASP A 182 -13.89 -6.03 -8.66
N GLY A 183 -12.84 -6.59 -8.08
CA GLY A 183 -11.44 -6.20 -8.27
C GLY A 183 -10.97 -5.04 -7.39
N ASP A 184 -11.79 -4.57 -6.43
CA ASP A 184 -11.45 -3.49 -5.48
C ASP A 184 -10.61 -2.36 -6.13
N ALA A 185 -9.36 -2.08 -5.67
CA ALA A 185 -8.49 -1.04 -6.24
C ALA A 185 -8.07 -1.33 -7.71
N ASP A 186 -8.04 -2.58 -8.14
CA ASP A 186 -7.74 -3.01 -9.51
C ASP A 186 -8.97 -3.00 -10.44
N GLY A 187 -10.14 -2.74 -9.90
CA GLY A 187 -11.42 -2.91 -10.59
C GLY A 187 -11.72 -1.85 -11.68
N GLY A 188 -10.95 -0.77 -11.76
CA GLY A 188 -11.28 0.37 -12.60
C GLY A 188 -11.69 0.02 -14.03
N GLY A 189 -10.86 -0.75 -14.73
CA GLY A 189 -11.15 -1.18 -16.10
C GLY A 189 -12.39 -2.05 -16.24
N ARG A 190 -12.72 -2.85 -15.23
CA ARG A 190 -13.92 -3.72 -15.21
C ARG A 190 -15.21 -2.92 -15.08
N HIS A 191 -15.13 -1.74 -14.45
CA HIS A 191 -16.27 -0.85 -14.22
C HIS A 191 -16.33 0.33 -15.19
N GLY A 192 -15.59 0.25 -16.32
CA GLY A 192 -15.67 1.22 -17.41
C GLY A 192 -14.80 2.47 -17.22
N TYR A 193 -13.92 2.51 -16.22
CA TYR A 193 -12.93 3.57 -16.06
C TYR A 193 -11.70 3.30 -16.91
N GLY A 194 -11.10 4.35 -17.43
CA GLY A 194 -9.82 4.31 -18.14
C GLY A 194 -8.73 5.04 -17.36
N GLN A 195 -7.50 4.53 -17.42
CA GLN A 195 -6.37 5.26 -16.89
C GLN A 195 -6.14 6.54 -17.69
N SER A 196 -6.26 7.68 -17.04
CA SER A 196 -6.00 8.98 -17.66
C SER A 196 -4.50 9.28 -17.64
N PRO A 197 -3.93 9.84 -18.73
CA PRO A 197 -2.54 10.30 -18.72
C PRO A 197 -2.29 11.50 -17.78
N VAL A 198 -3.33 12.15 -17.31
CA VAL A 198 -3.25 13.32 -16.40
C VAL A 198 -3.63 12.98 -14.97
N SER A 199 -4.72 12.25 -14.79
CA SER A 199 -5.29 11.93 -13.47
C SER A 199 -5.13 10.47 -13.05
N GLY A 200 -4.44 9.64 -13.83
CA GLY A 200 -4.25 8.23 -13.48
C GLY A 200 -5.57 7.50 -13.33
N TRP A 201 -5.71 6.78 -12.25
CA TRP A 201 -6.94 6.08 -11.85
C TRP A 201 -7.77 6.87 -10.84
N THR A 202 -7.46 8.14 -10.58
CA THR A 202 -8.10 8.91 -9.49
C THR A 202 -9.61 9.08 -9.67
N ASP A 203 -10.14 9.06 -10.89
CA ASP A 203 -11.59 9.09 -11.11
C ASP A 203 -12.24 7.81 -10.57
N TYR A 204 -11.64 6.66 -10.83
CA TYR A 204 -12.08 5.40 -10.24
C TYR A 204 -11.93 5.38 -8.73
N TYR A 205 -10.77 5.79 -8.20
CA TYR A 205 -10.56 5.82 -6.75
C TYR A 205 -11.51 6.77 -6.03
N ARG A 206 -11.86 7.90 -6.64
CA ARG A 206 -12.88 8.80 -6.10
C ARG A 206 -14.21 8.10 -5.92
N ASP A 207 -14.69 7.41 -6.95
CA ASP A 207 -15.96 6.69 -6.89
C ASP A 207 -15.90 5.49 -5.94
N LEU A 208 -14.79 4.77 -5.92
CA LEU A 208 -14.53 3.69 -4.95
C LEU A 208 -14.59 4.19 -3.50
N MET A 209 -13.92 5.33 -3.22
CA MET A 209 -13.83 5.94 -1.88
C MET A 209 -15.07 6.77 -1.50
N THR A 210 -16.04 6.92 -2.37
CA THR A 210 -17.30 7.59 -2.11
C THR A 210 -18.54 6.71 -2.25
N GLY A 211 -18.32 5.40 -2.54
CA GLY A 211 -19.40 4.43 -2.68
C GLY A 211 -20.22 4.58 -3.97
N ASN A 212 -19.61 5.08 -5.03
CA ASN A 212 -20.29 5.43 -6.29
C ASN A 212 -19.90 4.53 -7.48
N VAL A 213 -19.07 3.52 -7.29
CA VAL A 213 -18.78 2.55 -8.37
C VAL A 213 -20.03 1.75 -8.67
N PHE A 214 -20.49 1.77 -9.93
CA PHE A 214 -21.65 0.99 -10.32
C PHE A 214 -21.23 -0.44 -10.67
N ASP A 215 -21.72 -1.40 -9.88
CA ASP A 215 -21.44 -2.82 -10.05
C ASP A 215 -22.67 -3.66 -9.72
N GLY A 216 -22.98 -4.65 -10.56
CA GLY A 216 -24.09 -5.56 -10.36
C GLY A 216 -25.47 -4.88 -10.21
N GLY A 217 -25.69 -3.72 -10.85
CA GLY A 217 -26.94 -2.99 -10.81
C GLY A 217 -27.11 -2.07 -9.59
N ARG A 218 -26.07 -1.84 -8.79
CA ARG A 218 -26.07 -0.98 -7.60
C ARG A 218 -24.77 -0.19 -7.45
N SER A 219 -24.80 0.87 -6.62
CA SER A 219 -23.60 1.55 -6.20
C SER A 219 -22.86 0.74 -5.13
N THR A 220 -21.53 0.64 -5.27
CA THR A 220 -20.62 -0.12 -4.41
C THR A 220 -19.39 0.72 -4.07
N GLY A 221 -18.60 0.26 -3.11
CA GLY A 221 -17.43 0.98 -2.61
C GLY A 221 -17.63 1.47 -1.18
N ILE A 222 -16.80 2.39 -0.73
CA ILE A 222 -16.77 2.88 0.65
C ILE A 222 -17.63 4.13 0.77
N PRO A 223 -18.81 4.09 1.41
CA PRO A 223 -19.64 5.28 1.57
C PRO A 223 -18.93 6.38 2.36
N LEU A 224 -19.12 7.66 1.99
CA LEU A 224 -18.46 8.81 2.64
C LEU A 224 -18.65 8.83 4.16
N ASP A 225 -19.80 8.40 4.67
CA ASP A 225 -20.05 8.40 6.10
C ASP A 225 -19.28 7.31 6.86
N ALA A 226 -18.87 6.22 6.18
CA ALA A 226 -18.05 5.19 6.80
C ALA A 226 -16.67 5.72 7.23
N TRP A 227 -16.08 6.62 6.47
CA TRP A 227 -14.78 7.23 6.80
C TRP A 227 -14.79 8.04 8.10
N ARG A 228 -15.95 8.54 8.54
CA ARG A 228 -16.06 9.41 9.74
C ARG A 228 -15.85 8.66 11.04
N HIS A 229 -16.22 7.38 11.07
CA HIS A 229 -16.38 6.65 12.33
C HIS A 229 -15.55 5.37 12.40
N LEU A 230 -15.13 4.82 11.28
CA LEU A 230 -14.53 3.52 11.18
C LEU A 230 -13.06 3.62 10.76
N SER A 231 -12.22 2.94 11.50
CA SER A 231 -10.83 2.66 11.14
C SER A 231 -10.35 1.43 11.92
N PRO A 232 -9.34 0.68 11.46
CA PRO A 232 -8.88 -0.54 12.10
C PRO A 232 -8.57 -0.37 13.59
N ARG A 233 -7.88 0.71 13.95
CA ARG A 233 -7.53 1.01 15.34
C ARG A 233 -8.76 1.19 16.24
N ARG A 234 -9.80 1.83 15.76
CA ARG A 234 -11.03 2.08 16.54
C ARG A 234 -11.87 0.83 16.72
N SER A 235 -11.83 -0.08 15.75
CA SER A 235 -12.56 -1.35 15.84
C SER A 235 -11.97 -2.32 16.85
N GLN A 236 -10.74 -2.09 17.33
CA GLN A 236 -10.10 -2.91 18.37
C GLN A 236 -10.42 -2.46 19.81
N ILE A 237 -11.02 -1.29 19.98
CA ILE A 237 -11.32 -0.68 21.29
C ILE A 237 -12.78 -0.97 21.73
N SER A 238 -13.59 -1.52 20.83
CA SER A 238 -14.98 -1.92 21.09
C SER A 238 -15.09 -3.41 21.33
#